data_79bd24804e043c39baa4ca9d82258b76
#
_entry.id   79bd24804e043c39baa4ca9d82258b76
#
_cell.length_a   1.000
_cell.length_b   1.000
_cell.length_c   1.000
_cell.angle_alpha   90.00
_cell.angle_beta   90.00
_cell.angle_gamma   90.00
#
_symmetry.space_group_name_H-M   'P 1'
#
loop_
_entity.id
_entity.type
_entity.pdbx_description
1 polymer ?
#
loop_
_entity_poly.entity_id
_entity_poly.type
_entity_poly.pdbx_seq_one_letter_code
_entity_poly.pdbx_strand_id
1 'polypeptide(L)'
;MLAQLPPEGELPDIPTSPRFQRRMKALIRRADRPGWAKAALRCARQAAVILLVCGTLTFSGLMVTSQAFRTQVIAVITQVFQEFTEFRFSAREETARRAGDVALTYLPEGMEEIRRSGNHISLHIFFEDATGNTMRLTHTVIGDKTSHVSMLDTEDAEVEQFYIQGEQATAISKGLDHTILWTSGNSVYLLTGTIATDELKLVAAGVQ
;
A
#
# COMPACT_ATOMS: atom_id res chain seq x y z
N MET A 1 30.46 25.24 -55.00
CA MET A 1 30.77 26.49 -54.26
C MET A 1 30.91 26.13 -52.78
N LEU A 2 32.15 25.85 -52.34
CA LEU A 2 32.51 25.76 -50.96
C LEU A 2 32.59 27.19 -50.44
N ALA A 3 31.62 27.63 -49.63
CA ALA A 3 31.67 28.92 -48.95
C ALA A 3 32.98 28.97 -48.16
N GLN A 4 33.80 29.98 -48.40
CA GLN A 4 35.00 30.24 -47.64
C GLN A 4 34.61 30.50 -46.21
N LEU A 5 34.92 29.56 -45.32
CA LEU A 5 34.80 29.78 -43.87
C LEU A 5 35.80 30.87 -43.47
N PRO A 6 35.41 31.86 -42.68
CA PRO A 6 36.34 32.87 -42.15
C PRO A 6 37.46 32.19 -41.37
N PRO A 7 38.68 32.76 -41.34
CA PRO A 7 39.80 32.20 -40.58
C PRO A 7 39.46 32.10 -39.10
N GLU A 8 39.97 31.07 -38.42
CA GLU A 8 39.59 30.66 -37.04
C GLU A 8 39.68 31.77 -35.99
N GLY A 9 40.24 32.93 -36.26
CA GLY A 9 40.35 34.08 -35.35
C GLY A 9 39.22 35.11 -35.45
N GLU A 10 38.35 35.04 -36.47
CA GLU A 10 37.28 36.04 -36.71
C GLU A 10 35.87 35.55 -36.35
N LEU A 11 35.72 34.36 -35.78
CA LEU A 11 34.41 33.86 -35.34
C LEU A 11 33.98 34.57 -34.04
N PRO A 12 32.80 35.20 -34.00
CA PRO A 12 32.33 35.85 -32.77
C PRO A 12 32.15 34.80 -31.65
N ASP A 13 32.70 35.11 -30.48
CA ASP A 13 32.57 34.27 -29.30
C ASP A 13 31.10 34.30 -28.83
N ILE A 14 30.34 33.30 -29.27
CA ILE A 14 28.89 33.18 -28.94
C ILE A 14 28.78 32.65 -27.52
N PRO A 15 28.22 33.42 -26.56
CA PRO A 15 28.08 32.95 -25.19
C PRO A 15 27.16 31.73 -25.16
N THR A 16 27.75 30.57 -24.94
CA THR A 16 26.99 29.30 -24.83
C THR A 16 26.32 29.19 -23.49
N SER A 17 25.05 28.75 -23.49
CA SER A 17 24.28 28.65 -22.26
C SER A 17 24.95 27.70 -21.25
N PRO A 18 24.83 27.90 -19.94
CA PRO A 18 25.41 27.03 -18.90
C PRO A 18 24.96 25.57 -19.03
N ARG A 19 23.75 25.36 -19.54
CA ARG A 19 23.21 24.00 -19.80
C ARG A 19 23.90 23.32 -20.96
N PHE A 20 24.20 24.06 -22.03
CA PHE A 20 24.96 23.57 -23.19
C PHE A 20 26.38 23.21 -22.79
N GLN A 21 27.07 24.06 -22.02
CA GLN A 21 28.42 23.80 -21.54
C GLN A 21 28.52 22.55 -20.68
N ARG A 22 27.52 22.32 -19.78
CA ARG A 22 27.44 21.09 -18.97
C ARG A 22 27.28 19.84 -19.84
N ARG A 23 26.42 19.90 -20.86
CA ARG A 23 26.19 18.78 -21.79
C ARG A 23 27.43 18.52 -22.65
N MET A 24 28.08 19.55 -23.17
CA MET A 24 29.27 19.44 -23.95
C MET A 24 30.42 18.84 -23.13
N LYS A 25 30.67 19.33 -21.91
CA LYS A 25 31.68 18.74 -20.99
C LYS A 25 31.39 17.28 -20.67
N ALA A 26 30.10 16.89 -20.52
CA ALA A 26 29.73 15.49 -20.29
C ALA A 26 30.00 14.60 -21.55
N LEU A 27 29.77 15.13 -22.75
CA LEU A 27 30.08 14.44 -24.02
C LEU A 27 31.59 14.27 -24.23
N ILE A 28 32.37 15.33 -24.01
CA ILE A 28 33.85 15.29 -24.10
C ILE A 28 34.41 14.27 -23.11
N ARG A 29 33.98 14.30 -21.82
CA ARG A 29 34.39 13.30 -20.83
C ARG A 29 34.02 11.86 -21.21
N ARG A 30 32.93 11.68 -21.95
CA ARG A 30 32.57 10.36 -22.50
C ARG A 30 33.42 9.94 -23.69
N ALA A 31 33.76 10.88 -24.55
CA ALA A 31 34.62 10.64 -25.71
C ALA A 31 36.06 10.31 -25.29
N ASP A 32 36.61 11.06 -24.34
CA ASP A 32 37.97 10.94 -23.81
C ASP A 32 38.22 9.73 -22.91
N ARG A 33 37.18 8.92 -22.63
CA ARG A 33 37.39 7.69 -21.85
C ARG A 33 38.30 6.74 -22.57
N PRO A 34 39.42 6.32 -21.98
CA PRO A 34 40.34 5.39 -22.58
C PRO A 34 39.67 4.06 -22.93
N GLY A 35 40.13 3.40 -23.99
CA GLY A 35 39.48 2.18 -24.50
C GLY A 35 39.29 1.08 -23.48
N TRP A 36 40.24 0.95 -22.52
CA TRP A 36 40.14 -0.01 -21.42
C TRP A 36 39.00 0.30 -20.49
N ALA A 37 38.67 1.58 -20.20
CA ALA A 37 37.56 1.96 -19.35
C ALA A 37 36.19 1.65 -20.00
N LYS A 38 36.10 1.76 -21.33
CA LYS A 38 34.91 1.36 -22.11
C LYS A 38 34.72 -0.16 -22.09
N ALA A 39 35.83 -0.92 -22.17
CA ALA A 39 35.83 -2.37 -22.07
C ALA A 39 35.45 -2.82 -20.66
N ALA A 40 36.05 -2.24 -19.62
CA ALA A 40 35.75 -2.53 -18.23
C ALA A 40 34.27 -2.28 -17.88
N LEU A 41 33.68 -1.18 -18.37
CA LEU A 41 32.25 -0.91 -18.18
C LEU A 41 31.34 -1.95 -18.86
N ARG A 42 31.73 -2.44 -20.04
CA ARG A 42 30.98 -3.53 -20.72
C ARG A 42 31.08 -4.83 -19.94
N CYS A 43 32.29 -5.21 -19.52
CA CYS A 43 32.50 -6.39 -18.67
C CYS A 43 31.76 -6.29 -17.34
N ALA A 44 31.80 -5.13 -16.67
CA ALA A 44 31.07 -4.92 -15.42
C ALA A 44 29.55 -5.05 -15.60
N ARG A 45 29.00 -4.51 -16.71
CA ARG A 45 27.57 -4.67 -17.03
C ARG A 45 27.20 -6.13 -17.30
N GLN A 46 28.02 -6.85 -18.05
CA GLN A 46 27.79 -8.28 -18.31
C GLN A 46 27.90 -9.11 -17.02
N ALA A 47 28.90 -8.85 -16.18
CA ALA A 47 29.05 -9.50 -14.89
C ALA A 47 27.84 -9.22 -13.97
N ALA A 48 27.35 -7.99 -13.93
CA ALA A 48 26.16 -7.65 -13.14
C ALA A 48 24.91 -8.42 -13.61
N VAL A 49 24.71 -8.55 -14.94
CA VAL A 49 23.61 -9.34 -15.49
C VAL A 49 23.73 -10.82 -15.12
N ILE A 50 24.94 -11.38 -15.26
CA ILE A 50 25.20 -12.78 -14.90
C ILE A 50 24.94 -13.01 -13.41
N LEU A 51 25.44 -12.14 -12.52
CA LEU A 51 25.22 -12.22 -11.09
C LEU A 51 23.73 -12.13 -10.74
N LEU A 52 22.98 -11.24 -11.40
CA LEU A 52 21.54 -11.13 -11.19
C LEU A 52 20.80 -12.40 -11.62
N VAL A 53 21.12 -12.95 -12.79
CA VAL A 53 20.50 -14.19 -13.28
C VAL A 53 20.88 -15.39 -12.37
N CYS A 54 22.15 -15.54 -12.03
CA CYS A 54 22.59 -16.62 -11.12
C CYS A 54 21.95 -16.46 -9.74
N GLY A 55 21.89 -15.22 -9.21
CA GLY A 55 21.26 -14.92 -7.93
C GLY A 55 19.77 -15.28 -7.91
N THR A 56 19.03 -14.92 -8.96
CA THR A 56 17.60 -15.26 -9.06
C THR A 56 17.38 -16.77 -9.19
N LEU A 57 18.18 -17.46 -9.98
CA LEU A 57 18.08 -18.91 -10.13
C LEU A 57 18.42 -19.64 -8.82
N THR A 58 19.48 -19.20 -8.12
CA THR A 58 19.87 -19.80 -6.83
C THR A 58 18.79 -19.55 -5.78
N PHE A 59 18.27 -18.31 -5.68
CA PHE A 59 17.19 -17.96 -4.75
C PHE A 59 15.94 -18.81 -5.03
N SER A 60 15.53 -18.90 -6.29
CA SER A 60 14.36 -19.69 -6.70
C SER A 60 14.57 -21.19 -6.40
N GLY A 61 15.76 -21.70 -6.68
CA GLY A 61 16.12 -23.09 -6.36
C GLY A 61 16.06 -23.38 -4.87
N LEU A 62 16.61 -22.51 -4.02
CA LEU A 62 16.55 -22.64 -2.56
C LEU A 62 15.13 -22.53 -2.02
N MET A 63 14.30 -21.65 -2.59
CA MET A 63 12.88 -21.53 -2.24
C MET A 63 12.09 -22.81 -2.53
N VAL A 64 12.43 -23.55 -3.59
CA VAL A 64 11.73 -24.78 -3.96
C VAL A 64 12.24 -25.97 -3.15
N THR A 65 13.55 -26.08 -2.94
CA THR A 65 14.20 -27.29 -2.39
C THR A 65 14.42 -27.24 -0.87
N SER A 66 14.58 -26.06 -0.27
CA SER A 66 14.93 -25.91 1.16
C SER A 66 13.78 -25.38 2.00
N GLN A 67 13.22 -26.23 2.85
CA GLN A 67 12.19 -25.82 3.82
C GLN A 67 12.75 -24.83 4.85
N ALA A 68 13.98 -24.99 5.31
CA ALA A 68 14.63 -24.09 6.25
C ALA A 68 14.82 -22.69 5.66
N PHE A 69 15.22 -22.59 4.37
CA PHE A 69 15.36 -21.31 3.69
C PHE A 69 14.02 -20.59 3.54
N ARG A 70 12.95 -21.32 3.16
CA ARG A 70 11.59 -20.77 3.12
C ARG A 70 11.14 -20.19 4.46
N THR A 71 11.38 -20.94 5.53
CA THR A 71 10.99 -20.49 6.89
C THR A 71 11.74 -19.22 7.29
N GLN A 72 13.04 -19.11 6.98
CA GLN A 72 13.81 -17.90 7.26
C GLN A 72 13.34 -16.70 6.42
N VAL A 73 13.10 -16.90 5.12
CA VAL A 73 12.59 -15.81 4.24
C VAL A 73 11.20 -15.35 4.70
N ILE A 74 10.31 -16.27 5.05
CA ILE A 74 8.99 -15.95 5.59
C ILE A 74 9.12 -15.20 6.92
N ALA A 75 10.01 -15.64 7.81
CA ALA A 75 10.26 -14.96 9.10
C ALA A 75 10.75 -13.53 8.90
N VAL A 76 11.68 -13.28 7.96
CA VAL A 76 12.17 -11.94 7.63
C VAL A 76 11.05 -11.08 7.04
N ILE A 77 10.25 -11.64 6.11
CA ILE A 77 9.10 -10.92 5.55
C ILE A 77 8.11 -10.58 6.67
N THR A 78 7.79 -11.52 7.53
CA THR A 78 6.87 -11.29 8.66
C THR A 78 7.41 -10.21 9.61
N GLN A 79 8.72 -10.18 9.87
CA GLN A 79 9.35 -9.18 10.73
C GLN A 79 9.33 -7.78 10.11
N VAL A 80 9.54 -7.66 8.78
CA VAL A 80 9.48 -6.37 8.06
C VAL A 80 8.04 -5.85 8.00
N PHE A 81 7.03 -6.73 7.97
CA PHE A 81 5.60 -6.37 7.96
C PHE A 81 4.96 -6.36 9.35
N GLN A 82 5.73 -6.40 10.45
CA GLN A 82 5.17 -6.27 11.81
C GLN A 82 4.48 -4.92 12.06
N GLU A 83 4.82 -3.90 11.29
CA GLU A 83 4.21 -2.56 11.36
C GLU A 83 2.80 -2.49 10.76
N PHE A 84 2.45 -3.47 9.89
CA PHE A 84 1.14 -3.54 9.24
C PHE A 84 0.55 -4.94 9.36
N THR A 85 -0.65 -5.02 9.89
CA THR A 85 -1.42 -6.26 9.88
C THR A 85 -2.26 -6.33 8.62
N GLU A 86 -2.01 -7.36 7.79
CA GLU A 86 -2.78 -7.63 6.58
C GLU A 86 -3.94 -8.58 6.91
N PHE A 87 -5.15 -8.10 6.74
CA PHE A 87 -6.37 -8.90 6.87
C PHE A 87 -6.85 -9.32 5.48
N ARG A 88 -6.82 -10.63 5.20
CA ARG A 88 -7.31 -11.20 3.94
C ARG A 88 -8.64 -11.88 4.18
N PHE A 89 -9.63 -11.44 3.43
CA PHE A 89 -10.97 -12.02 3.47
C PHE A 89 -11.28 -12.65 2.11
N SER A 90 -11.79 -13.89 2.13
CA SER A 90 -12.30 -14.58 0.95
C SER A 90 -13.73 -15.01 1.19
N ALA A 91 -14.56 -14.90 0.16
CA ALA A 91 -15.97 -15.28 0.24
C ALA A 91 -16.14 -16.75 0.64
N ARG A 92 -17.02 -17.01 1.59
CA ARG A 92 -17.63 -18.32 1.82
C ARG A 92 -18.94 -18.34 1.05
N GLU A 93 -19.25 -19.46 0.39
CA GLU A 93 -20.52 -19.61 -0.33
C GLU A 93 -21.71 -19.38 0.61
N GLU A 94 -22.27 -18.17 0.62
CA GLU A 94 -23.63 -17.92 1.10
C GLU A 94 -24.13 -16.53 0.65
N THR A 95 -25.40 -16.44 0.38
CA THR A 95 -26.27 -15.34 -0.04
C THR A 95 -25.66 -13.94 -0.03
N ALA A 96 -25.36 -13.41 -1.20
CA ALA A 96 -24.82 -12.07 -1.39
C ALA A 96 -25.77 -10.99 -0.86
N ARG A 97 -25.50 -10.46 0.34
CA ARG A 97 -26.10 -9.18 0.78
C ARG A 97 -25.59 -8.08 -0.16
N ARG A 98 -26.46 -7.13 -0.48
CA ARG A 98 -26.03 -5.92 -1.18
C ARG A 98 -25.49 -4.93 -0.18
N ALA A 99 -24.41 -4.21 -0.51
CA ALA A 99 -23.80 -3.22 0.37
C ALA A 99 -24.74 -2.07 0.82
N GLY A 100 -25.94 -1.98 0.27
CA GLY A 100 -26.94 -0.96 0.61
C GLY A 100 -27.85 -1.27 1.82
N ASP A 101 -27.87 -2.51 2.31
CA ASP A 101 -28.86 -2.96 3.30
C ASP A 101 -28.31 -2.94 4.74
N VAL A 102 -27.46 -1.97 5.09
CA VAL A 102 -26.91 -1.83 6.42
C VAL A 102 -27.75 -0.86 7.25
N ALA A 103 -28.25 -1.35 8.39
CA ALA A 103 -28.93 -0.56 9.41
C ALA A 103 -28.11 -0.59 10.73
N LEU A 104 -28.13 0.51 11.47
CA LEU A 104 -27.56 0.60 12.81
C LEU A 104 -28.71 0.61 13.83
N THR A 105 -28.69 -0.32 14.76
CA THR A 105 -29.66 -0.36 15.86
C THR A 105 -29.21 0.44 17.08
N TYR A 106 -27.95 0.78 17.15
CA TYR A 106 -27.37 1.63 18.18
C TYR A 106 -26.48 2.70 17.55
N LEU A 107 -26.64 3.93 18.03
CA LEU A 107 -25.78 5.07 17.69
C LEU A 107 -25.49 5.82 18.99
N PRO A 108 -24.23 6.26 19.26
CA PRO A 108 -23.88 7.05 20.44
C PRO A 108 -24.68 8.34 20.51
N GLU A 109 -24.94 8.82 21.74
CA GLU A 109 -25.71 10.04 21.97
C GLU A 109 -25.09 11.24 21.28
N GLY A 110 -25.89 11.99 20.53
CA GLY A 110 -25.45 13.17 19.76
C GLY A 110 -24.78 12.87 18.44
N MET A 111 -24.54 11.60 18.10
CA MET A 111 -23.95 11.23 16.81
C MET A 111 -25.04 11.18 15.73
N GLU A 112 -24.83 11.86 14.61
CA GLU A 112 -25.75 11.93 13.48
C GLU A 112 -25.10 11.46 12.18
N GLU A 113 -25.86 10.80 11.30
CA GLU A 113 -25.41 10.45 9.97
C GLU A 113 -25.35 11.72 9.10
N ILE A 114 -24.12 12.11 8.72
CA ILE A 114 -23.90 13.30 7.90
C ILE A 114 -23.78 12.99 6.41
N ARG A 115 -23.39 11.76 6.07
CA ARG A 115 -23.21 11.35 4.67
C ARG A 115 -23.24 9.85 4.51
N ARG A 116 -23.92 9.41 3.45
CA ARG A 116 -23.91 8.03 2.98
C ARG A 116 -23.52 8.00 1.51
N SER A 117 -22.56 7.18 1.14
CA SER A 117 -22.08 7.06 -0.23
C SER A 117 -21.60 5.64 -0.51
N GLY A 118 -21.78 5.15 -1.72
CA GLY A 118 -21.31 3.81 -2.09
C GLY A 118 -22.05 3.26 -3.32
N ASN A 119 -21.86 1.97 -3.53
CA ASN A 119 -22.50 1.20 -4.61
C ASN A 119 -22.92 -0.18 -4.06
N HIS A 120 -23.29 -1.11 -4.94
CA HIS A 120 -23.72 -2.47 -4.57
C HIS A 120 -22.60 -3.34 -3.97
N ILE A 121 -21.33 -2.93 -4.07
CA ILE A 121 -20.15 -3.65 -3.55
C ILE A 121 -19.65 -3.04 -2.25
N SER A 122 -19.65 -1.70 -2.16
CA SER A 122 -19.10 -0.99 -1.00
C SER A 122 -19.99 0.18 -0.61
N LEU A 123 -20.25 0.33 0.69
CA LEU A 123 -20.99 1.41 1.30
C LEU A 123 -20.14 2.08 2.37
N HIS A 124 -20.16 3.40 2.37
CA HIS A 124 -19.50 4.23 3.38
C HIS A 124 -20.55 5.14 4.02
N ILE A 125 -20.65 5.09 5.35
CA ILE A 125 -21.53 5.94 6.14
C ILE A 125 -20.66 6.75 7.10
N PHE A 126 -20.87 8.05 7.13
CA PHE A 126 -20.10 8.99 7.93
C PHE A 126 -21.03 9.60 8.98
N PHE A 127 -20.54 9.68 10.20
CA PHE A 127 -21.25 10.22 11.35
C PHE A 127 -20.36 11.28 12.02
N GLU A 128 -21.00 12.27 12.61
CA GLU A 128 -20.32 13.33 13.37
C GLU A 128 -21.23 13.78 14.53
N ASP A 129 -20.64 14.14 15.67
CA ASP A 129 -21.34 14.74 16.79
C ASP A 129 -21.07 16.25 16.89
N ALA A 130 -21.82 16.95 17.73
CA ALA A 130 -21.67 18.39 17.95
C ALA A 130 -20.32 18.79 18.56
N THR A 131 -19.54 17.85 19.09
CA THR A 131 -18.22 18.07 19.70
C THR A 131 -17.08 17.84 18.71
N GLY A 132 -17.37 17.38 17.48
CA GLY A 132 -16.41 17.12 16.42
C GLY A 132 -15.83 15.71 16.45
N ASN A 133 -16.38 14.79 17.25
CA ASN A 133 -16.02 13.37 17.11
C ASN A 133 -16.62 12.82 15.83
N THR A 134 -15.86 11.98 15.17
CA THR A 134 -16.25 11.37 13.90
C THR A 134 -16.29 9.86 13.98
N MET A 135 -17.15 9.25 13.18
CA MET A 135 -17.19 7.82 12.98
C MET A 135 -17.51 7.50 11.52
N ARG A 136 -16.89 6.46 10.99
CA ARG A 136 -17.14 5.98 9.63
C ARG A 136 -17.33 4.46 9.66
N LEU A 137 -18.46 4.01 9.15
CA LEU A 137 -18.71 2.60 8.85
C LEU A 137 -18.47 2.34 7.36
N THR A 138 -17.60 1.43 7.05
CA THR A 138 -17.39 0.90 5.71
C THR A 138 -17.86 -0.55 5.67
N HIS A 139 -18.79 -0.85 4.79
CA HIS A 139 -19.28 -2.20 4.49
C HIS A 139 -18.85 -2.57 3.08
N THR A 140 -18.19 -3.72 2.91
CA THR A 140 -17.75 -4.23 1.61
C THR A 140 -18.20 -5.67 1.44
N VAL A 141 -18.86 -5.96 0.33
CA VAL A 141 -19.29 -7.31 -0.05
C VAL A 141 -18.21 -7.96 -0.90
N ILE A 142 -17.77 -9.14 -0.50
CA ILE A 142 -16.78 -9.94 -1.23
C ILE A 142 -17.51 -10.90 -2.16
N GLY A 143 -17.24 -10.79 -3.46
CA GLY A 143 -17.78 -11.71 -4.47
C GLY A 143 -16.92 -12.99 -4.58
N ASP A 144 -17.49 -14.04 -5.21
CA ASP A 144 -16.90 -15.39 -5.34
C ASP A 144 -15.48 -15.44 -5.96
N LYS A 145 -15.05 -14.37 -6.64
CA LYS A 145 -13.75 -14.29 -7.31
C LYS A 145 -12.88 -13.14 -6.80
N THR A 146 -13.32 -12.44 -5.78
CA THR A 146 -12.60 -11.30 -5.22
C THR A 146 -12.19 -11.57 -3.78
N SER A 147 -10.97 -11.21 -3.42
CA SER A 147 -10.52 -11.12 -2.05
C SER A 147 -10.43 -9.66 -1.65
N HIS A 148 -10.83 -9.33 -0.44
CA HIS A 148 -10.62 -8.01 0.14
C HIS A 148 -9.41 -8.07 1.06
N VAL A 149 -8.50 -7.11 0.90
CA VAL A 149 -7.31 -6.96 1.75
C VAL A 149 -7.41 -5.60 2.43
N SER A 150 -7.44 -5.61 3.75
CA SER A 150 -7.32 -4.41 4.57
C SER A 150 -5.95 -4.40 5.22
N MET A 151 -5.15 -3.38 4.90
CA MET A 151 -3.90 -3.10 5.59
C MET A 151 -4.18 -2.04 6.64
N LEU A 152 -4.01 -2.38 7.90
CA LEU A 152 -4.17 -1.47 9.02
C LEU A 152 -2.82 -1.26 9.68
N ASP A 153 -2.50 -0.01 9.97
CA ASP A 153 -1.31 0.36 10.73
C ASP A 153 -1.49 -0.09 12.18
N THR A 154 -0.74 -1.10 12.60
CA THR A 154 -0.77 -1.66 13.95
C THR A 154 0.52 -1.38 14.71
N GLU A 155 1.44 -0.58 14.15
CA GLU A 155 2.64 -0.13 14.86
C GLU A 155 2.24 0.74 16.05
N ASP A 156 2.73 0.40 17.24
CA ASP A 156 2.40 1.07 18.50
C ASP A 156 0.89 1.13 18.82
N ALA A 157 0.08 0.24 18.23
CA ALA A 157 -1.35 0.13 18.48
C ALA A 157 -1.66 -0.97 19.49
N GLU A 158 -2.66 -0.74 20.32
CA GLU A 158 -3.27 -1.77 21.15
C GLU A 158 -4.24 -2.58 20.30
N VAL A 159 -4.06 -3.90 20.22
CA VAL A 159 -4.89 -4.81 19.44
C VAL A 159 -5.62 -5.78 20.36
N GLU A 160 -6.94 -5.77 20.30
CA GLU A 160 -7.82 -6.65 21.09
C GLU A 160 -8.70 -7.49 20.16
N GLN A 161 -8.85 -8.78 20.46
CA GLN A 161 -9.78 -9.67 19.76
C GLN A 161 -11.00 -9.94 20.62
N PHE A 162 -12.19 -9.87 20.02
CA PHE A 162 -13.46 -10.11 20.68
C PHE A 162 -14.48 -10.71 19.70
N TYR A 163 -15.74 -10.89 20.10
CA TYR A 163 -16.76 -11.47 19.26
C TYR A 163 -17.96 -10.52 19.11
N ILE A 164 -18.44 -10.38 17.87
CA ILE A 164 -19.66 -9.68 17.49
C ILE A 164 -20.62 -10.71 16.88
N GLN A 165 -21.78 -10.94 17.49
CA GLN A 165 -22.80 -11.86 16.98
C GLN A 165 -22.26 -13.28 16.65
N GLY A 166 -21.23 -13.72 17.36
CA GLY A 166 -20.57 -15.02 17.15
C GLY A 166 -19.41 -15.03 16.15
N GLU A 167 -19.19 -13.94 15.45
CA GLU A 167 -18.06 -13.75 14.51
C GLU A 167 -16.89 -13.05 15.22
N GLN A 168 -15.67 -13.43 14.85
CA GLN A 168 -14.46 -12.83 15.41
C GLN A 168 -14.28 -11.41 14.91
N ALA A 169 -14.03 -10.48 15.81
CA ALA A 169 -13.74 -9.08 15.56
C ALA A 169 -12.39 -8.67 16.14
N THR A 170 -11.73 -7.70 15.53
CA THR A 170 -10.47 -7.12 15.99
C THR A 170 -10.66 -5.63 16.22
N ALA A 171 -10.37 -5.15 17.42
CA ALA A 171 -10.27 -3.74 17.75
C ALA A 171 -8.80 -3.32 17.74
N ILE A 172 -8.51 -2.19 17.14
CA ILE A 172 -7.19 -1.58 17.03
C ILE A 172 -7.31 -0.15 17.53
N SER A 173 -6.53 0.20 18.54
CA SER A 173 -6.53 1.54 19.14
C SER A 173 -5.16 2.17 19.01
N LYS A 174 -5.07 3.33 18.33
CA LYS A 174 -3.83 4.09 18.14
C LYS A 174 -4.07 5.57 18.44
N GLY A 175 -3.64 6.02 19.61
CA GLY A 175 -3.88 7.39 20.03
C GLY A 175 -5.38 7.69 20.20
N LEU A 176 -5.92 8.61 19.39
CA LEU A 176 -7.35 8.95 19.37
C LEU A 176 -8.13 8.17 18.31
N ASP A 177 -7.44 7.43 17.45
CA ASP A 177 -8.09 6.68 16.38
C ASP A 177 -8.34 5.24 16.82
N HIS A 178 -9.60 4.82 16.76
CA HIS A 178 -10.04 3.47 17.08
C HIS A 178 -10.67 2.82 15.85
N THR A 179 -10.34 1.56 15.60
CA THR A 179 -10.82 0.81 14.45
C THR A 179 -11.31 -0.56 14.89
N ILE A 180 -12.50 -0.95 14.45
CA ILE A 180 -13.02 -2.30 14.60
C ILE A 180 -13.21 -2.93 13.24
N LEU A 181 -12.67 -4.12 13.06
CA LEU A 181 -12.75 -4.91 11.83
C LEU A 181 -13.38 -6.26 12.14
N TRP A 182 -14.42 -6.63 11.39
CA TRP A 182 -15.05 -7.96 11.49
C TRP A 182 -15.65 -8.40 10.17
N THR A 183 -15.99 -9.67 10.08
CA THR A 183 -16.69 -10.25 8.93
C THR A 183 -18.01 -10.84 9.36
N SER A 184 -19.00 -10.85 8.47
CA SER A 184 -20.24 -11.60 8.63
C SER A 184 -20.70 -12.09 7.28
N GLY A 185 -20.73 -13.42 7.09
CA GLY A 185 -20.98 -14.03 5.78
C GLY A 185 -19.96 -13.58 4.72
N ASN A 186 -20.44 -12.99 3.62
CA ASN A 186 -19.61 -12.44 2.54
C ASN A 186 -19.30 -10.94 2.72
N SER A 187 -19.52 -10.39 3.90
CA SER A 187 -19.35 -8.97 4.18
C SER A 187 -18.17 -8.72 5.08
N VAL A 188 -17.39 -7.68 4.77
CA VAL A 188 -16.35 -7.10 5.62
C VAL A 188 -16.84 -5.75 6.11
N TYR A 189 -16.74 -5.54 7.37
CA TYR A 189 -17.09 -4.30 8.05
C TYR A 189 -15.84 -3.68 8.67
N LEU A 190 -15.67 -2.39 8.45
CA LEU A 190 -14.62 -1.59 9.06
C LEU A 190 -15.28 -0.36 9.69
N LEU A 191 -15.23 -0.26 11.00
CA LEU A 191 -15.73 0.86 11.76
C LEU A 191 -14.57 1.63 12.36
N THR A 192 -14.38 2.88 11.95
CA THR A 192 -13.31 3.76 12.44
C THR A 192 -13.90 4.99 13.11
N GLY A 193 -13.28 5.48 14.16
CA GLY A 193 -13.76 6.71 14.83
C GLY A 193 -12.83 7.22 15.90
N THR A 194 -13.14 8.43 16.38
CA THR A 194 -12.43 9.11 17.47
C THR A 194 -13.15 8.98 18.81
N ILE A 195 -14.26 8.26 18.85
CA ILE A 195 -15.00 7.93 20.10
C ILE A 195 -14.35 6.72 20.80
N ALA A 196 -14.66 6.53 22.07
CA ALA A 196 -14.11 5.43 22.88
C ALA A 196 -14.33 4.05 22.23
N THR A 197 -13.35 3.16 22.35
CA THR A 197 -13.40 1.81 21.76
C THR A 197 -14.63 1.02 22.23
N ASP A 198 -15.04 1.18 23.49
CA ASP A 198 -16.22 0.48 24.01
C ASP A 198 -17.52 0.96 23.36
N GLU A 199 -17.64 2.25 23.07
CA GLU A 199 -18.76 2.79 22.30
C GLU A 199 -18.76 2.26 20.86
N LEU A 200 -17.58 2.20 20.22
CA LEU A 200 -17.47 1.59 18.90
C LEU A 200 -17.87 0.10 18.90
N LYS A 201 -17.54 -0.65 19.95
CA LYS A 201 -17.96 -2.05 20.09
C LYS A 201 -19.49 -2.17 20.17
N LEU A 202 -20.18 -1.26 20.87
CA LEU A 202 -21.64 -1.24 20.92
C LEU A 202 -22.26 -0.92 19.55
N VAL A 203 -21.69 0.06 18.83
CA VAL A 203 -22.12 0.36 17.45
C VAL A 203 -21.91 -0.84 16.54
N ALA A 204 -20.74 -1.48 16.58
CA ALA A 204 -20.42 -2.65 15.77
C ALA A 204 -21.38 -3.83 16.06
N ALA A 205 -21.72 -4.06 17.32
CA ALA A 205 -22.73 -5.07 17.71
C ALA A 205 -24.15 -4.74 17.23
N GLY A 206 -24.45 -3.46 17.01
CA GLY A 206 -25.73 -2.97 16.50
C GLY A 206 -25.87 -2.96 14.97
N VAL A 207 -24.85 -3.36 14.21
CA VAL A 207 -24.90 -3.45 12.74
C VAL A 207 -25.72 -4.66 12.31
N GLN A 208 -26.74 -4.43 11.44
CA GLN A 208 -27.64 -5.46 10.89
C GLN A 208 -27.68 -5.42 9.36
#